data_b3597e514f889d4d6f8cd213872c67e3
#
_entry.id   b3597e514f889d4d6f8cd213872c67e3
#
_cell.length_a   1.000
_cell.length_b   1.000
_cell.length_c   1.000
_cell.angle_alpha   90.00
_cell.angle_beta   90.00
_cell.angle_gamma   90.00
#
_symmetry.space_group_name_H-M   'P 1'
#
loop_
_entity.id
_entity.type
_entity.pdbx_description
1 polymer ?
#
loop_
_entity_poly.entity_id
_entity_poly.type
_entity_poly.pdbx_seq_one_letter_code
_entity_poly.pdbx_strand_id
1 'polypeptide(L)'
;MRKKSVMKRLAVTMAGMMAAAAAAGCGSGSSGTTTAAPTEAAKTEAAGSEAAGTESAEAAADDWKWERKVTIVCPWGVGGGADGTLRPLQPILEKELGVPVEIVNVEGAGGANGIDFTYKQPADGYTFVLGTQSHIMLDLQKILPVDFKAEFRPVSKLVHSINIIASSKKAMEGKYTNFDEFVTYAKEHPQELTCGMLTATGADSVSLKQTLAGGLGCSIPEVEQYVKIVNYSSGSELSSAMVGGHININITGADEIKGLIESGDIVPLISMSESRMSSYPNMECTGDHKIDSYVGTWRGIFCRKDTPDAAVNSMAAALKKAWDSPDYQEFLKNASYLDREGYADAADFQKLIDSEYVTFEEYLKGAGLIK
;
A
#
# COMPACT_ATOMS: atom_id res chain seq x y z
N MET A 1 -2.18 56.46 -11.88
CA MET A 1 -1.12 56.88 -10.93
C MET A 1 -0.17 55.71 -10.70
N ARG A 2 1.08 55.94 -11.06
CA ARG A 2 2.24 55.05 -10.97
C ARG A 2 2.71 54.83 -9.52
N LYS A 3 3.23 53.62 -9.19
CA LYS A 3 4.44 53.32 -8.42
C LYS A 3 4.75 51.84 -8.59
N LYS A 4 5.64 51.40 -9.35
CA LYS A 4 7.10 51.17 -9.44
C LYS A 4 7.68 50.53 -8.14
N SER A 5 8.05 49.22 -8.29
CA SER A 5 9.39 48.66 -8.22
C SER A 5 10.11 48.65 -6.87
N VAL A 6 10.60 47.48 -6.46
CA VAL A 6 12.03 47.24 -6.19
C VAL A 6 12.32 45.72 -6.12
N MET A 7 13.06 45.21 -7.12
CA MET A 7 13.85 43.98 -7.07
C MET A 7 15.08 44.22 -6.18
N LYS A 8 15.39 43.29 -5.28
CA LYS A 8 16.77 43.17 -4.74
C LYS A 8 17.26 41.75 -4.97
N ARG A 9 18.20 41.66 -5.89
CA ARG A 9 19.12 40.55 -6.11
C ARG A 9 20.13 40.50 -4.96
N LEU A 10 20.41 39.33 -4.42
CA LEU A 10 21.63 39.08 -3.67
C LEU A 10 22.30 37.84 -4.27
N ALA A 11 23.38 38.06 -4.97
CA ALA A 11 24.38 37.09 -5.36
C ALA A 11 25.38 36.97 -4.21
N VAL A 12 25.74 35.76 -3.81
CA VAL A 12 26.94 35.51 -3.00
C VAL A 12 27.72 34.36 -3.67
N THR A 13 28.95 34.68 -3.87
CA THR A 13 30.04 34.07 -4.62
C THR A 13 30.61 32.81 -3.97
N MET A 14 31.09 31.88 -4.82
CA MET A 14 31.98 30.77 -4.53
C MET A 14 33.40 31.22 -4.11
N ALA A 15 34.00 30.42 -3.23
CA ALA A 15 35.42 30.04 -3.17
C ALA A 15 35.49 28.75 -2.34
N GLY A 16 35.94 27.62 -2.74
CA GLY A 16 37.13 27.20 -3.45
C GLY A 16 38.24 26.82 -2.47
N MET A 17 38.43 25.52 -2.14
CA MET A 17 39.76 24.97 -1.84
C MET A 17 39.78 23.43 -1.96
N MET A 18 40.60 22.99 -2.92
CA MET A 18 41.13 21.63 -3.02
C MET A 18 42.30 21.46 -2.03
N ALA A 19 42.43 20.26 -1.48
CA ALA A 19 43.73 19.69 -1.15
C ALA A 19 43.68 18.18 -1.20
N ALA A 20 44.52 17.63 -2.06
CA ALA A 20 44.81 16.19 -2.25
C ALA A 20 45.97 15.80 -1.37
N ALA A 21 46.00 14.57 -0.90
CA ALA A 21 47.25 13.87 -0.58
C ALA A 21 47.06 12.34 -0.71
N ALA A 22 47.88 11.76 -1.55
CA ALA A 22 48.06 10.32 -1.80
C ALA A 22 49.22 9.78 -0.94
N ALA A 23 49.19 8.48 -0.69
CA ALA A 23 50.32 7.52 -0.67
C ALA A 23 49.86 6.25 0.05
N ALA A 24 49.76 5.10 -0.58
CA ALA A 24 50.75 4.12 -0.99
C ALA A 24 51.31 3.29 0.21
N GLY A 25 51.10 1.97 0.13
CA GLY A 25 51.75 1.00 1.00
C GLY A 25 51.38 -0.44 0.63
N CYS A 26 52.27 -1.08 -0.15
CA CYS A 26 52.24 -2.49 -0.54
C CYS A 26 52.64 -3.46 0.58
N GLY A 27 52.27 -4.73 0.42
CA GLY A 27 52.85 -5.90 1.13
C GLY A 27 51.97 -7.14 1.02
N SER A 28 52.09 -7.92 0.12
CA SER A 28 52.60 -9.18 -0.40
C SER A 28 52.79 -10.31 0.65
N GLY A 29 52.33 -11.52 0.24
CA GLY A 29 52.82 -12.86 0.69
C GLY A 29 51.72 -13.81 1.06
N SER A 30 51.35 -14.71 0.24
CA SER A 30 51.86 -15.98 -0.23
C SER A 30 51.30 -17.23 0.50
N SER A 31 50.53 -17.98 -0.26
CA SER A 31 50.56 -19.43 -0.53
C SER A 31 50.39 -20.45 0.61
N GLY A 32 49.58 -21.45 0.30
CA GLY A 32 49.56 -22.75 0.96
C GLY A 32 48.40 -23.65 0.53
N THR A 33 48.60 -24.39 -0.48
CA THR A 33 47.93 -25.46 -1.17
C THR A 33 47.62 -26.73 -0.32
N THR A 34 46.62 -27.49 -0.77
CA THR A 34 46.41 -28.96 -0.86
C THR A 34 45.54 -29.59 0.24
N THR A 35 44.61 -30.49 0.05
CA THR A 35 44.25 -31.51 -0.92
C THR A 35 43.08 -32.36 -0.37
N ALA A 36 42.16 -32.72 -1.28
CA ALA A 36 41.45 -33.99 -1.40
C ALA A 36 40.46 -34.52 -0.33
N ALA A 37 39.28 -34.82 -0.85
CA ALA A 37 38.23 -35.71 -0.39
C ALA A 37 38.69 -37.20 -0.34
N PRO A 38 37.91 -38.20 0.13
CA PRO A 38 36.56 -38.49 -0.43
C PRO A 38 35.51 -39.10 0.54
N THR A 39 34.26 -39.00 0.10
CA THR A 39 33.16 -39.97 0.04
C THR A 39 32.89 -40.95 1.19
N GLU A 40 31.67 -40.90 1.77
CA GLU A 40 30.82 -42.10 1.80
C GLU A 40 29.33 -41.73 2.13
N ALA A 41 28.45 -42.40 1.41
CA ALA A 41 27.01 -42.28 1.49
C ALA A 41 26.41 -43.23 2.53
N ALA A 42 25.40 -42.82 3.25
CA ALA A 42 24.46 -43.75 3.86
C ALA A 42 23.05 -43.17 3.91
N LYS A 43 22.13 -44.01 3.53
CA LYS A 43 20.70 -43.88 3.29
C LYS A 43 19.85 -43.69 4.55
N THR A 44 18.66 -43.06 4.30
CA THR A 44 17.29 -43.44 4.74
C THR A 44 16.95 -43.16 6.21
N GLU A 45 15.95 -42.31 6.45
CA GLU A 45 14.55 -42.69 6.64
C GLU A 45 13.67 -41.45 6.81
N ALA A 46 12.51 -41.50 6.15
CA ALA A 46 11.44 -40.54 6.30
C ALA A 46 10.66 -40.86 7.58
N ALA A 47 10.42 -39.85 8.40
CA ALA A 47 9.36 -39.91 9.39
C ALA A 47 8.76 -38.52 9.52
N GLY A 48 7.41 -38.47 9.43
CA GLY A 48 6.58 -37.29 9.36
C GLY A 48 6.76 -36.32 10.52
N SER A 49 6.59 -35.06 10.18
CA SER A 49 6.36 -33.99 11.15
C SER A 49 5.01 -33.38 10.84
N GLU A 50 3.97 -33.88 11.46
CA GLU A 50 2.71 -33.19 11.62
C GLU A 50 2.80 -32.16 12.75
N ALA A 51 2.21 -30.99 12.47
CA ALA A 51 1.63 -30.06 13.43
C ALA A 51 2.44 -29.71 14.70
N ALA A 52 3.28 -28.68 14.60
CA ALA A 52 3.85 -28.01 15.78
C ALA A 52 3.87 -26.47 15.67
N GLY A 53 2.99 -25.89 14.86
CA GLY A 53 3.01 -24.44 14.59
C GLY A 53 2.01 -23.60 15.40
N THR A 54 0.92 -24.19 15.90
CA THR A 54 -0.20 -23.45 16.48
C THR A 54 -0.12 -23.31 18.01
N GLU A 55 0.44 -24.27 18.72
CA GLU A 55 0.57 -24.21 20.19
C GLU A 55 1.68 -23.26 20.70
N SER A 56 2.70 -22.99 19.88
CA SER A 56 3.83 -22.13 20.29
C SER A 56 3.51 -20.63 20.26
N ALA A 57 2.57 -20.19 19.40
CA ALA A 57 2.22 -18.77 19.28
C ALA A 57 1.26 -18.31 20.39
N GLU A 58 0.35 -19.19 20.83
CA GLU A 58 -0.64 -18.88 21.86
C GLU A 58 0.01 -18.83 23.26
N ALA A 59 0.98 -19.72 23.53
CA ALA A 59 1.72 -19.72 24.81
C ALA A 59 2.67 -18.51 24.95
N ALA A 60 3.20 -17.95 23.85
CA ALA A 60 4.08 -16.78 23.89
C ALA A 60 3.33 -15.44 24.00
N ALA A 61 2.01 -15.41 23.76
CA ALA A 61 1.18 -14.21 23.88
C ALA A 61 0.79 -13.93 25.36
N ASP A 62 0.75 -14.94 26.22
CA ASP A 62 0.33 -14.80 27.61
C ASP A 62 1.36 -14.10 28.52
N ASP A 63 2.62 -13.96 28.10
CA ASP A 63 3.69 -13.34 28.90
C ASP A 63 3.85 -11.83 28.71
N TRP A 64 3.19 -11.22 27.68
CA TRP A 64 3.28 -9.77 27.43
C TRP A 64 2.19 -9.01 28.17
N LYS A 65 2.59 -8.03 29.00
CA LYS A 65 1.67 -7.11 29.69
C LYS A 65 1.78 -5.71 29.09
N TRP A 66 0.66 -5.22 28.62
CA TRP A 66 0.55 -3.83 28.18
C TRP A 66 0.45 -2.91 29.38
N GLU A 67 1.41 -2.00 29.53
CA GLU A 67 1.51 -1.12 30.71
C GLU A 67 1.25 0.35 30.36
N ARG A 68 1.23 0.70 29.11
CA ARG A 68 1.05 2.07 28.61
C ARG A 68 0.39 2.09 27.24
N LYS A 69 0.03 3.30 26.81
CA LYS A 69 -0.58 3.55 25.51
C LYS A 69 0.18 2.90 24.36
N VAL A 70 -0.56 2.27 23.45
CA VAL A 70 -0.09 1.76 22.15
C VAL A 70 -0.39 2.79 21.08
N THR A 71 0.54 3.01 20.17
CA THR A 71 0.37 3.88 19.02
C THR A 71 0.32 3.05 17.73
N ILE A 72 -0.70 3.30 16.91
CA ILE A 72 -0.79 2.76 15.55
C ILE A 72 -0.68 3.94 14.58
N VAL A 73 0.39 3.96 13.81
CA VAL A 73 0.62 5.01 12.80
C VAL A 73 -0.20 4.69 11.56
N CYS A 74 -1.00 5.65 11.11
CA CYS A 74 -1.69 5.64 9.81
C CYS A 74 -0.92 6.54 8.85
N PRO A 75 -0.25 6.00 7.81
CA PRO A 75 0.56 6.80 6.87
C PRO A 75 -0.23 7.69 5.92
N TRP A 76 -1.53 7.82 6.10
CA TRP A 76 -2.43 8.62 5.25
C TRP A 76 -3.33 9.53 6.08
N GLY A 77 -3.97 10.48 5.38
CA GLY A 77 -4.86 11.47 5.98
C GLY A 77 -6.12 10.89 6.61
N VAL A 78 -6.66 11.66 7.55
CA VAL A 78 -7.91 11.35 8.26
C VAL A 78 -9.07 11.20 7.26
N GLY A 79 -9.91 10.19 7.46
CA GLY A 79 -11.10 9.92 6.66
C GLY A 79 -10.83 9.18 5.34
N GLY A 80 -9.57 8.85 5.01
CA GLY A 80 -9.25 7.93 3.91
C GLY A 80 -9.41 6.47 4.32
N GLY A 81 -9.31 5.54 3.36
CA GLY A 81 -9.56 4.12 3.61
C GLY A 81 -8.65 3.49 4.66
N ALA A 82 -7.40 3.93 4.76
CA ALA A 82 -6.48 3.45 5.79
C ALA A 82 -6.93 3.86 7.21
N ASP A 83 -7.27 5.14 7.38
CA ASP A 83 -7.81 5.67 8.64
C ASP A 83 -9.16 5.02 8.97
N GLY A 84 -10.04 4.90 7.97
CA GLY A 84 -11.33 4.24 8.08
C GLY A 84 -11.25 2.76 8.48
N THR A 85 -10.19 2.05 8.13
CA THR A 85 -9.95 0.67 8.57
C THR A 85 -9.55 0.60 10.04
N LEU A 86 -8.76 1.56 10.54
CA LEU A 86 -8.24 1.56 11.90
C LEU A 86 -9.22 2.09 12.95
N ARG A 87 -10.04 3.11 12.61
CA ARG A 87 -10.92 3.74 13.59
C ARG A 87 -11.94 2.78 14.23
N PRO A 88 -12.60 1.87 13.47
CA PRO A 88 -13.49 0.88 14.08
C PRO A 88 -12.75 -0.16 14.95
N LEU A 89 -11.47 -0.46 14.64
CA LEU A 89 -10.66 -1.37 15.46
C LEU A 89 -10.23 -0.75 16.78
N GLN A 90 -10.00 0.56 16.83
CA GLN A 90 -9.43 1.25 17.97
C GLN A 90 -10.14 0.90 19.31
N PRO A 91 -11.46 1.08 19.47
CA PRO A 91 -12.14 0.81 20.75
C PRO A 91 -12.13 -0.68 21.11
N ILE A 92 -12.09 -1.56 20.11
CA ILE A 92 -12.04 -3.01 20.34
C ILE A 92 -10.65 -3.40 20.85
N LEU A 93 -9.59 -2.87 20.21
CA LEU A 93 -8.21 -3.09 20.65
C LEU A 93 -7.95 -2.52 22.06
N GLU A 94 -8.46 -1.34 22.39
CA GLU A 94 -8.36 -0.77 23.72
C GLU A 94 -8.92 -1.72 24.79
N LYS A 95 -10.06 -2.36 24.48
CA LYS A 95 -10.69 -3.35 25.37
C LYS A 95 -9.85 -4.62 25.49
N GLU A 96 -9.31 -5.14 24.37
CA GLU A 96 -8.52 -6.37 24.35
C GLU A 96 -7.14 -6.19 24.99
N LEU A 97 -6.50 -5.05 24.81
CA LEU A 97 -5.17 -4.75 25.34
C LEU A 97 -5.21 -4.21 26.78
N GLY A 98 -6.35 -3.68 27.21
CA GLY A 98 -6.51 -3.06 28.54
C GLY A 98 -5.77 -1.73 28.72
N VAL A 99 -5.29 -1.12 27.64
CA VAL A 99 -4.59 0.18 27.61
C VAL A 99 -5.12 1.04 26.46
N PRO A 100 -4.96 2.38 26.51
CA PRO A 100 -5.35 3.25 25.40
C PRO A 100 -4.62 2.89 24.11
N VAL A 101 -5.33 2.97 22.98
CA VAL A 101 -4.78 2.84 21.63
C VAL A 101 -4.96 4.17 20.90
N GLU A 102 -3.87 4.75 20.44
CA GLU A 102 -3.89 6.01 19.69
C GLU A 102 -3.59 5.76 18.22
N ILE A 103 -4.45 6.28 17.33
CA ILE A 103 -4.19 6.29 15.90
C ILE A 103 -3.65 7.66 15.52
N VAL A 104 -2.40 7.68 15.02
CA VAL A 104 -1.69 8.91 14.62
C VAL A 104 -1.54 8.93 13.11
N ASN A 105 -2.16 9.92 12.46
CA ASN A 105 -2.02 10.11 11.03
C ASN A 105 -0.73 10.88 10.72
N VAL A 106 0.17 10.26 9.93
CA VAL A 106 1.45 10.83 9.47
C VAL A 106 1.49 10.71 7.96
N GLU A 107 0.84 11.64 7.29
CA GLU A 107 0.64 11.64 5.85
C GLU A 107 1.83 12.21 5.06
N GLY A 108 1.85 11.90 3.77
CA GLY A 108 2.78 12.46 2.79
C GLY A 108 3.70 11.43 2.13
N ALA A 109 4.19 11.80 0.95
CA ALA A 109 5.08 10.99 0.11
C ALA A 109 4.56 9.56 -0.14
N GLY A 110 3.22 9.40 -0.36
CA GLY A 110 2.61 8.10 -0.62
C GLY A 110 2.66 7.12 0.56
N GLY A 111 2.81 7.63 1.79
CA GLY A 111 2.93 6.85 3.03
C GLY A 111 4.37 6.74 3.56
N ALA A 112 5.38 7.20 2.81
CA ALA A 112 6.79 7.11 3.23
C ALA A 112 7.07 7.86 4.53
N ASN A 113 6.40 9.00 4.78
CA ASN A 113 6.55 9.76 6.02
C ASN A 113 6.10 8.96 7.25
N GLY A 114 5.03 8.18 7.15
CA GLY A 114 4.55 7.33 8.25
C GLY A 114 5.50 6.18 8.56
N ILE A 115 6.12 5.60 7.53
CA ILE A 115 7.16 4.56 7.69
C ILE A 115 8.39 5.14 8.36
N ASP A 116 8.89 6.30 7.90
CA ASP A 116 10.02 7.00 8.50
C ASP A 116 9.76 7.38 9.97
N PHE A 117 8.57 7.92 10.24
CA PHE A 117 8.15 8.24 11.61
C PHE A 117 8.18 7.00 12.51
N THR A 118 7.61 5.88 12.04
CA THR A 118 7.56 4.63 12.82
C THR A 118 8.96 4.05 13.03
N TYR A 119 9.82 4.09 12.02
CA TYR A 119 11.19 3.61 12.11
C TYR A 119 12.00 4.34 13.18
N LYS A 120 11.74 5.63 13.37
CA LYS A 120 12.40 6.46 14.40
C LYS A 120 11.88 6.21 15.83
N GLN A 121 10.77 5.48 15.99
CA GLN A 121 10.28 5.12 17.31
C GLN A 121 11.07 3.93 17.90
N PRO A 122 11.11 3.78 19.23
CA PRO A 122 11.67 2.58 19.86
C PRO A 122 10.97 1.31 19.37
N ALA A 123 11.74 0.22 19.16
CA ALA A 123 11.18 -1.10 18.84
C ALA A 123 10.79 -1.86 20.12
N ASP A 124 10.06 -1.22 21.03
CA ASP A 124 9.75 -1.69 22.37
C ASP A 124 8.35 -2.35 22.50
N GLY A 125 7.68 -2.56 21.36
CA GLY A 125 6.38 -3.22 21.32
C GLY A 125 5.18 -2.27 21.40
N TYR A 126 5.38 -0.95 21.50
CA TYR A 126 4.27 0.01 21.68
C TYR A 126 3.99 0.89 20.46
N THR A 127 4.72 0.71 19.37
CA THR A 127 4.47 1.42 18.11
C THR A 127 4.33 0.44 16.96
N PHE A 128 3.21 0.54 16.26
CA PHE A 128 2.85 -0.22 15.07
C PHE A 128 2.53 0.74 13.93
N VAL A 129 2.50 0.24 12.70
CA VAL A 129 2.15 1.03 11.53
C VAL A 129 1.24 0.23 10.61
N LEU A 130 0.26 0.90 10.03
CA LEU A 130 -0.52 0.32 8.94
C LEU A 130 0.32 0.37 7.66
N GLY A 131 0.45 -0.76 6.98
CA GLY A 131 1.11 -0.89 5.68
C GLY A 131 0.13 -1.29 4.59
N THR A 132 0.51 -1.01 3.34
CA THR A 132 -0.15 -1.46 2.12
C THR A 132 0.92 -1.86 1.09
N GLN A 133 0.51 -2.49 -0.02
CA GLN A 133 1.42 -2.80 -1.11
C GLN A 133 2.10 -1.58 -1.73
N SER A 134 1.57 -0.37 -1.52
CA SER A 134 2.26 0.85 -1.95
C SER A 134 3.63 1.00 -1.29
N HIS A 135 3.81 0.53 -0.04
CA HIS A 135 5.11 0.54 0.61
C HIS A 135 6.11 -0.42 -0.06
N ILE A 136 5.65 -1.58 -0.55
CA ILE A 136 6.48 -2.49 -1.37
C ILE A 136 6.94 -1.78 -2.64
N MET A 137 6.01 -1.10 -3.32
CA MET A 137 6.31 -0.35 -4.54
C MET A 137 7.32 0.77 -4.30
N LEU A 138 7.14 1.54 -3.22
CA LEU A 138 8.05 2.63 -2.84
C LEU A 138 9.42 2.11 -2.41
N ASP A 139 9.47 0.94 -1.74
CA ASP A 139 10.72 0.29 -1.34
C ASP A 139 11.52 -0.20 -2.55
N LEU A 140 10.88 -0.89 -3.50
CA LEU A 140 11.50 -1.32 -4.75
C LEU A 140 12.07 -0.15 -5.56
N GLN A 141 11.40 1.00 -5.55
CA GLN A 141 11.84 2.22 -6.20
C GLN A 141 12.87 3.03 -5.39
N LYS A 142 13.23 2.55 -4.18
CA LYS A 142 14.14 3.24 -3.25
C LYS A 142 13.68 4.67 -2.89
N ILE A 143 12.37 4.86 -2.79
CA ILE A 143 11.74 6.12 -2.38
C ILE A 143 11.59 6.15 -0.85
N LEU A 144 11.40 4.98 -0.20
CA LEU A 144 11.37 4.91 1.25
C LEU A 144 12.74 5.27 1.84
N PRO A 145 12.79 5.99 2.97
CA PRO A 145 14.03 6.35 3.64
C PRO A 145 14.74 5.17 4.30
N VAL A 146 14.05 4.03 4.41
CA VAL A 146 14.54 2.78 5.00
C VAL A 146 14.14 1.60 4.12
N ASP A 147 14.85 0.50 4.21
CA ASP A 147 14.50 -0.76 3.57
C ASP A 147 13.31 -1.40 4.32
N PHE A 148 12.13 -1.31 3.73
CA PHE A 148 10.90 -1.78 4.38
C PHE A 148 10.92 -3.28 4.62
N LYS A 149 11.43 -4.05 3.67
CA LYS A 149 11.54 -5.51 3.76
C LYS A 149 12.50 -5.95 4.87
N ALA A 150 13.59 -5.22 5.07
CA ALA A 150 14.60 -5.55 6.05
C ALA A 150 14.24 -5.09 7.47
N GLU A 151 13.62 -3.92 7.60
CA GLU A 151 13.42 -3.20 8.87
C GLU A 151 12.04 -3.39 9.49
N PHE A 152 11.07 -3.91 8.74
CA PHE A 152 9.72 -4.16 9.22
C PHE A 152 9.33 -5.63 9.05
N ARG A 153 8.38 -6.06 9.90
CA ARG A 153 7.72 -7.37 9.79
C ARG A 153 6.22 -7.24 9.94
N PRO A 154 5.42 -8.08 9.24
CA PRO A 154 3.99 -8.08 9.37
C PRO A 154 3.54 -8.66 10.71
N VAL A 155 2.44 -8.15 11.22
CA VAL A 155 1.71 -8.68 12.38
C VAL A 155 0.46 -9.42 11.91
N SER A 156 -0.38 -8.77 11.10
CA SER A 156 -1.51 -9.39 10.41
C SER A 156 -2.04 -8.51 9.29
N LYS A 157 -2.60 -9.12 8.26
CA LYS A 157 -3.44 -8.43 7.27
C LYS A 157 -4.85 -8.31 7.84
N LEU A 158 -5.49 -7.16 7.64
CA LEU A 158 -6.82 -6.87 8.17
C LEU A 158 -7.90 -6.91 7.09
N VAL A 159 -7.63 -6.30 5.95
CA VAL A 159 -8.57 -6.17 4.83
C VAL A 159 -7.84 -6.26 3.50
N HIS A 160 -8.58 -6.58 2.45
CA HIS A 160 -8.13 -6.51 1.08
C HIS A 160 -9.26 -5.94 0.24
N SER A 161 -9.26 -4.63 0.01
CA SER A 161 -10.30 -3.98 -0.80
C SER A 161 -10.12 -4.27 -2.27
N ILE A 162 -11.23 -4.25 -3.00
CA ILE A 162 -11.22 -4.24 -4.46
C ILE A 162 -11.18 -2.80 -4.92
N ASN A 163 -10.18 -2.45 -5.73
CA ASN A 163 -10.10 -1.14 -6.33
C ASN A 163 -11.14 -1.01 -7.45
N ILE A 164 -11.69 0.18 -7.59
CA ILE A 164 -12.60 0.53 -8.66
C ILE A 164 -12.14 1.80 -9.36
N ILE A 165 -12.45 1.93 -10.63
CA ILE A 165 -12.44 3.22 -11.31
C ILE A 165 -13.84 3.80 -11.21
N ALA A 166 -13.93 5.00 -10.67
CA ALA A 166 -15.18 5.72 -10.53
C ALA A 166 -15.09 7.10 -11.17
N SER A 167 -16.22 7.65 -11.57
CA SER A 167 -16.32 8.95 -12.22
C SER A 167 -17.30 9.86 -11.50
N SER A 168 -17.03 11.15 -11.52
CA SER A 168 -18.01 12.16 -11.14
C SER A 168 -19.18 12.18 -12.13
N LYS A 169 -20.42 12.13 -11.63
CA LYS A 169 -21.61 12.27 -12.47
C LYS A 169 -21.55 13.55 -13.31
N LYS A 170 -21.09 14.65 -12.72
CA LYS A 170 -20.90 15.94 -13.40
C LYS A 170 -19.86 15.86 -14.52
N ALA A 171 -18.78 15.11 -14.33
CA ALA A 171 -17.70 14.99 -15.31
C ALA A 171 -18.07 14.09 -16.50
N MET A 172 -19.03 13.16 -16.29
CA MET A 172 -19.54 12.23 -17.31
C MET A 172 -20.51 12.91 -18.30
N GLU A 173 -21.19 13.95 -17.86
CA GLU A 173 -22.31 14.55 -18.60
C GLU A 173 -21.92 14.93 -20.04
N GLY A 174 -22.63 14.34 -21.01
CA GLY A 174 -22.38 14.55 -22.43
C GLY A 174 -21.11 13.90 -23.00
N LYS A 175 -20.42 13.04 -22.23
CA LYS A 175 -19.18 12.42 -22.63
C LYS A 175 -19.25 10.88 -22.65
N TYR A 176 -19.61 10.24 -21.54
CA TYR A 176 -19.65 8.78 -21.40
C TYR A 176 -20.58 8.39 -20.26
N THR A 177 -21.06 7.14 -20.27
CA THR A 177 -21.96 6.59 -19.24
C THR A 177 -21.43 5.31 -18.58
N ASN A 178 -20.43 4.65 -19.19
CA ASN A 178 -19.83 3.40 -18.75
C ASN A 178 -18.32 3.36 -19.11
N PHE A 179 -17.64 2.26 -18.78
CA PHE A 179 -16.20 2.14 -19.01
C PHE A 179 -15.82 2.13 -20.49
N ASP A 180 -16.57 1.42 -21.34
CA ASP A 180 -16.27 1.35 -22.78
C ASP A 180 -16.42 2.71 -23.48
N GLU A 181 -17.46 3.46 -23.11
CA GLU A 181 -17.65 4.81 -23.63
C GLU A 181 -16.57 5.78 -23.10
N PHE A 182 -16.15 5.62 -21.81
CA PHE A 182 -15.02 6.38 -21.28
C PHE A 182 -13.75 6.12 -22.09
N VAL A 183 -13.44 4.85 -22.37
CA VAL A 183 -12.27 4.47 -23.18
C VAL A 183 -12.34 5.04 -24.59
N THR A 184 -13.53 4.99 -25.21
CA THR A 184 -13.76 5.56 -26.54
C THR A 184 -13.56 7.06 -26.53
N TYR A 185 -14.14 7.76 -25.56
CA TYR A 185 -13.97 9.21 -25.41
C TYR A 185 -12.50 9.60 -25.19
N ALA A 186 -11.78 8.86 -24.35
CA ALA A 186 -10.34 9.11 -24.11
C ALA A 186 -9.49 8.97 -25.40
N LYS A 187 -9.84 8.03 -26.29
CA LYS A 187 -9.18 7.87 -27.59
C LYS A 187 -9.47 9.02 -28.56
N GLU A 188 -10.71 9.48 -28.58
CA GLU A 188 -11.16 10.54 -29.50
C GLU A 188 -10.74 11.94 -29.00
N HIS A 189 -10.56 12.11 -27.68
CA HIS A 189 -10.22 13.36 -27.02
C HIS A 189 -8.99 13.22 -26.09
N PRO A 190 -7.79 12.93 -26.65
CA PRO A 190 -6.59 12.74 -25.86
C PRO A 190 -6.29 13.94 -24.97
N GLN A 191 -5.91 13.69 -23.71
CA GLN A 191 -5.57 14.70 -22.73
C GLN A 191 -6.72 15.64 -22.27
N GLU A 192 -7.96 15.34 -22.61
CA GLU A 192 -9.10 16.05 -22.03
C GLU A 192 -9.48 15.54 -20.64
N LEU A 193 -9.36 14.21 -20.42
CA LEU A 193 -9.74 13.58 -19.18
C LEU A 193 -8.60 13.61 -18.15
N THR A 194 -8.95 13.87 -16.89
CA THR A 194 -8.04 13.85 -15.73
C THR A 194 -8.32 12.66 -14.83
N CYS A 195 -7.27 11.94 -14.43
CA CYS A 195 -7.32 10.83 -13.51
C CYS A 195 -6.64 11.20 -12.19
N GLY A 196 -7.36 11.13 -11.10
CA GLY A 196 -6.82 11.34 -9.76
C GLY A 196 -6.28 10.06 -9.15
N MET A 197 -5.15 10.15 -8.43
CA MET A 197 -4.57 9.06 -7.65
C MET A 197 -3.75 9.57 -6.48
N LEU A 198 -3.34 8.69 -5.57
CA LEU A 198 -2.53 9.08 -4.40
C LEU A 198 -1.04 9.22 -4.73
N THR A 199 -0.51 8.38 -5.60
CA THR A 199 0.89 8.44 -6.03
C THR A 199 1.02 8.04 -7.50
N ALA A 200 1.97 8.61 -8.21
CA ALA A 200 2.20 8.30 -9.62
C ALA A 200 2.72 6.87 -9.85
N THR A 201 3.31 6.25 -8.85
CA THR A 201 4.06 4.98 -8.94
C THR A 201 3.66 3.97 -7.85
N GLY A 202 2.58 4.21 -7.14
CA GLY A 202 2.03 3.28 -6.15
C GLY A 202 1.19 2.16 -6.79
N ALA A 203 0.70 1.24 -5.97
CA ALA A 203 -0.09 0.09 -6.43
C ALA A 203 -1.40 0.50 -7.11
N ASP A 204 -2.05 1.55 -6.63
CA ASP A 204 -3.23 2.16 -7.25
C ASP A 204 -2.93 2.72 -8.65
N SER A 205 -1.77 3.36 -8.83
CA SER A 205 -1.32 3.81 -10.15
C SER A 205 -1.09 2.64 -11.12
N VAL A 206 -0.49 1.55 -10.61
CA VAL A 206 -0.31 0.32 -11.39
C VAL A 206 -1.65 -0.21 -11.86
N SER A 207 -2.59 -0.40 -10.94
CA SER A 207 -3.93 -0.92 -11.23
C SER A 207 -4.68 -0.05 -12.23
N LEU A 208 -4.65 1.28 -12.05
CA LEU A 208 -5.30 2.22 -12.96
C LEU A 208 -4.69 2.11 -14.36
N LYS A 209 -3.37 2.18 -14.45
CA LYS A 209 -2.68 2.15 -15.76
C LYS A 209 -2.84 0.81 -16.46
N GLN A 210 -2.82 -0.32 -15.74
CA GLN A 210 -3.11 -1.64 -16.32
C GLN A 210 -4.53 -1.71 -16.88
N THR A 211 -5.52 -1.27 -16.09
CA THR A 211 -6.92 -1.29 -16.50
C THR A 211 -7.15 -0.38 -17.72
N LEU A 212 -6.63 0.83 -17.69
CA LEU A 212 -6.74 1.77 -18.82
C LEU A 212 -6.00 1.28 -20.04
N ALA A 213 -4.78 0.73 -19.90
CA ALA A 213 -4.01 0.16 -21.02
C ALA A 213 -4.77 -0.98 -21.69
N GLY A 214 -5.37 -1.89 -20.90
CA GLY A 214 -6.21 -2.97 -21.40
C GLY A 214 -7.43 -2.45 -22.18
N GLY A 215 -8.16 -1.48 -21.66
CA GLY A 215 -9.29 -0.86 -22.33
C GLY A 215 -8.89 -0.06 -23.57
N LEU A 216 -7.83 0.71 -23.49
CA LEU A 216 -7.32 1.53 -24.61
C LEU A 216 -6.66 0.68 -25.70
N GLY A 217 -6.23 -0.55 -25.37
CA GLY A 217 -5.45 -1.40 -26.30
C GLY A 217 -4.05 -0.85 -26.58
N CYS A 218 -3.41 -0.24 -25.57
CA CYS A 218 -2.09 0.38 -25.63
C CYS A 218 -1.16 -0.19 -24.55
N SER A 219 0.12 0.16 -24.59
CA SER A 219 1.05 -0.16 -23.50
C SER A 219 0.84 0.74 -22.28
N ILE A 220 1.26 0.28 -21.11
CA ILE A 220 1.12 1.04 -19.86
C ILE A 220 1.75 2.44 -19.91
N PRO A 221 2.98 2.63 -20.47
CA PRO A 221 3.56 3.96 -20.62
C PRO A 221 2.76 4.90 -21.54
N GLU A 222 2.01 4.34 -22.50
CA GLU A 222 1.23 5.15 -23.45
C GLU A 222 -0.08 5.68 -22.86
N VAL A 223 -0.56 5.15 -21.73
CA VAL A 223 -1.80 5.60 -21.07
C VAL A 223 -1.80 7.12 -20.84
N GLU A 224 -0.66 7.68 -20.46
CA GLU A 224 -0.51 9.12 -20.20
C GLU A 224 -0.57 9.98 -21.48
N GLN A 225 -0.62 9.39 -22.67
CA GLN A 225 -0.92 10.11 -23.91
C GLN A 225 -2.43 10.40 -24.04
N TYR A 226 -3.28 9.59 -23.40
CA TYR A 226 -4.75 9.69 -23.47
C TYR A 226 -5.35 10.45 -22.30
N VAL A 227 -4.78 10.32 -21.09
CA VAL A 227 -5.33 10.92 -19.87
C VAL A 227 -4.26 11.66 -19.08
N LYS A 228 -4.66 12.72 -18.34
CA LYS A 228 -3.79 13.45 -17.42
C LYS A 228 -3.84 12.80 -16.04
N ILE A 229 -2.68 12.59 -15.43
CA ILE A 229 -2.57 12.07 -14.07
C ILE A 229 -2.37 13.22 -13.10
N VAL A 230 -3.16 13.23 -12.01
CA VAL A 230 -3.09 14.24 -10.92
C VAL A 230 -2.97 13.51 -9.58
N ASN A 231 -1.95 13.86 -8.79
CA ASN A 231 -1.72 13.25 -7.49
C ASN A 231 -2.34 14.06 -6.35
N TYR A 232 -2.88 13.36 -5.35
CA TYR A 232 -3.48 13.90 -4.13
C TYR A 232 -2.80 13.29 -2.91
N SER A 233 -2.90 13.96 -1.76
CA SER A 233 -2.25 13.52 -0.52
C SER A 233 -3.09 12.53 0.29
N SER A 234 -4.40 12.47 0.06
CA SER A 234 -5.31 11.56 0.77
C SER A 234 -6.51 11.15 -0.08
N GLY A 235 -7.15 10.01 0.26
CA GLY A 235 -8.39 9.56 -0.39
C GLY A 235 -9.54 10.53 -0.20
N SER A 236 -9.63 11.23 0.93
CA SER A 236 -10.66 12.23 1.20
C SER A 236 -10.49 13.49 0.32
N GLU A 237 -9.26 13.95 0.10
CA GLU A 237 -8.96 15.05 -0.82
C GLU A 237 -9.30 14.65 -2.27
N LEU A 238 -8.90 13.45 -2.67
CA LEU A 238 -9.19 12.87 -3.99
C LEU A 238 -10.70 12.79 -4.25
N SER A 239 -11.48 12.27 -3.28
CA SER A 239 -12.94 12.18 -3.36
C SER A 239 -13.61 13.56 -3.45
N SER A 240 -13.12 14.53 -2.68
CA SER A 240 -13.61 15.92 -2.73
C SER A 240 -13.35 16.57 -4.10
N ALA A 241 -12.16 16.34 -4.67
CA ALA A 241 -11.82 16.83 -6.00
C ALA A 241 -12.72 16.21 -7.09
N MET A 242 -13.05 14.93 -6.96
CA MET A 242 -13.94 14.23 -7.88
C MET A 242 -15.38 14.78 -7.80
N VAL A 243 -15.96 14.89 -6.61
CA VAL A 243 -17.31 15.47 -6.41
C VAL A 243 -17.35 16.91 -6.93
N GLY A 244 -16.30 17.68 -6.71
CA GLY A 244 -16.15 19.05 -7.23
C GLY A 244 -16.03 19.14 -8.75
N GLY A 245 -15.80 18.02 -9.45
CA GLY A 245 -15.57 17.98 -10.90
C GLY A 245 -14.21 18.49 -11.34
N HIS A 246 -13.24 18.53 -10.41
CA HIS A 246 -11.84 18.91 -10.70
C HIS A 246 -11.05 17.78 -11.36
N ILE A 247 -11.50 16.55 -11.21
CA ILE A 247 -10.99 15.36 -11.91
C ILE A 247 -12.19 14.59 -12.50
N ASN A 248 -11.92 13.86 -13.58
CA ASN A 248 -12.95 13.08 -14.28
C ASN A 248 -13.14 11.72 -13.64
N ILE A 249 -12.06 11.00 -13.43
CA ILE A 249 -12.05 9.68 -12.78
C ILE A 249 -11.00 9.62 -11.67
N ASN A 250 -11.23 8.71 -10.74
CA ASN A 250 -10.20 8.28 -9.81
C ASN A 250 -10.15 6.76 -9.72
N ILE A 251 -9.05 6.27 -9.15
CA ILE A 251 -8.97 4.92 -8.62
C ILE A 251 -9.05 4.99 -7.10
N THR A 252 -9.86 4.13 -6.51
CA THR A 252 -10.05 4.07 -5.06
C THR A 252 -10.64 2.73 -4.65
N GLY A 253 -10.59 2.39 -3.36
CA GLY A 253 -11.36 1.27 -2.82
C GLY A 253 -12.87 1.57 -2.88
N ALA A 254 -13.67 0.57 -3.19
CA ALA A 254 -15.14 0.72 -3.18
C ALA A 254 -15.69 1.17 -1.82
N ASP A 255 -14.99 0.79 -0.74
CA ASP A 255 -15.25 1.18 0.64
C ASP A 255 -15.15 2.68 0.89
N GLU A 256 -14.22 3.36 0.20
CA GLU A 256 -13.90 4.77 0.44
C GLU A 256 -14.96 5.73 -0.12
N ILE A 257 -15.68 5.32 -1.15
CA ILE A 257 -16.65 6.19 -1.86
C ILE A 257 -18.09 5.67 -1.84
N LYS A 258 -18.38 4.65 -1.02
CA LYS A 258 -19.72 4.04 -0.94
C LYS A 258 -20.83 5.08 -0.76
N GLY A 259 -20.70 5.99 0.20
CA GLY A 259 -21.69 7.05 0.43
C GLY A 259 -21.88 7.98 -0.76
N LEU A 260 -20.84 8.24 -1.54
CA LEU A 260 -20.91 9.08 -2.74
C LEU A 260 -21.55 8.33 -3.93
N ILE A 261 -21.39 7.01 -3.98
CA ILE A 261 -22.11 6.16 -4.95
C ILE A 261 -23.60 6.12 -4.58
N GLU A 262 -23.93 5.93 -3.31
CA GLU A 262 -25.31 5.88 -2.82
C GLU A 262 -26.04 7.22 -2.99
N SER A 263 -25.36 8.36 -2.84
CA SER A 263 -25.93 9.69 -3.13
C SER A 263 -26.11 9.96 -4.64
N GLY A 264 -25.44 9.16 -5.49
CA GLY A 264 -25.47 9.33 -6.94
C GLY A 264 -24.57 10.46 -7.46
N ASP A 265 -23.69 11.01 -6.64
CA ASP A 265 -22.70 12.02 -7.06
C ASP A 265 -21.55 11.40 -7.85
N ILE A 266 -21.27 10.13 -7.55
CA ILE A 266 -20.21 9.33 -8.17
C ILE A 266 -20.80 8.06 -8.78
N VAL A 267 -20.33 7.72 -9.96
CA VAL A 267 -20.72 6.53 -10.72
C VAL A 267 -19.51 5.59 -10.80
N PRO A 268 -19.59 4.38 -10.23
CA PRO A 268 -18.56 3.37 -10.41
C PRO A 268 -18.60 2.85 -11.85
N LEU A 269 -17.45 2.83 -12.52
CA LEU A 269 -17.36 2.40 -13.91
C LEU A 269 -16.96 0.93 -14.03
N ILE A 270 -15.90 0.50 -13.31
CA ILE A 270 -15.36 -0.85 -13.40
C ILE A 270 -14.62 -1.22 -12.13
N SER A 271 -14.76 -2.46 -11.66
CA SER A 271 -13.96 -3.04 -10.57
C SER A 271 -12.78 -3.84 -11.10
N MET A 272 -11.67 -3.79 -10.36
CA MET A 272 -10.47 -4.56 -10.66
C MET A 272 -10.56 -5.94 -10.00
N SER A 273 -11.40 -6.79 -10.57
CA SER A 273 -11.70 -8.13 -10.08
C SER A 273 -12.03 -9.08 -11.22
N GLU A 274 -11.79 -10.36 -10.98
CA GLU A 274 -12.09 -11.42 -11.94
C GLU A 274 -13.61 -11.59 -12.15
N SER A 275 -14.39 -11.39 -11.09
CA SER A 275 -15.84 -11.42 -11.10
C SER A 275 -16.42 -10.16 -10.49
N ARG A 276 -17.67 -9.85 -10.84
CA ARG A 276 -18.39 -8.69 -10.31
C ARG A 276 -18.54 -8.75 -8.80
N MET A 277 -18.41 -7.59 -8.16
CA MET A 277 -18.58 -7.46 -6.71
C MET A 277 -20.03 -7.77 -6.31
N SER A 278 -20.20 -8.51 -5.22
CA SER A 278 -21.54 -8.81 -4.65
C SER A 278 -22.24 -7.55 -4.17
N SER A 279 -21.47 -6.57 -3.70
CA SER A 279 -21.96 -5.26 -3.25
C SER A 279 -22.43 -4.37 -4.40
N TYR A 280 -21.93 -4.59 -5.62
CA TYR A 280 -22.24 -3.80 -6.82
C TYR A 280 -22.44 -4.71 -8.05
N PRO A 281 -23.50 -5.56 -8.07
CA PRO A 281 -23.65 -6.61 -9.09
C PRO A 281 -23.86 -6.09 -10.51
N ASN A 282 -24.26 -4.82 -10.65
CA ASN A 282 -24.46 -4.16 -11.94
C ASN A 282 -23.21 -3.44 -12.46
N MET A 283 -22.18 -3.27 -11.63
CA MET A 283 -20.90 -2.70 -12.05
C MET A 283 -20.09 -3.76 -12.82
N GLU A 284 -19.53 -3.36 -13.94
CA GLU A 284 -18.61 -4.21 -14.71
C GLU A 284 -17.33 -4.50 -13.93
N CYS A 285 -16.63 -5.57 -14.28
CA CYS A 285 -15.34 -5.90 -13.73
C CYS A 285 -14.30 -6.10 -14.86
N THR A 286 -13.04 -6.03 -14.50
CA THR A 286 -11.94 -6.24 -15.46
C THR A 286 -11.98 -7.64 -16.09
N GLY A 287 -12.52 -8.63 -15.37
CA GLY A 287 -12.77 -9.98 -15.90
C GLY A 287 -13.77 -10.01 -17.06
N ASP A 288 -14.83 -9.19 -17.03
CA ASP A 288 -15.80 -9.07 -18.14
C ASP A 288 -15.11 -8.62 -19.44
N HIS A 289 -14.09 -7.77 -19.34
CA HIS A 289 -13.31 -7.21 -20.44
C HIS A 289 -12.04 -8.01 -20.78
N LYS A 290 -11.75 -9.09 -20.05
CA LYS A 290 -10.51 -9.88 -20.17
C LYS A 290 -9.24 -9.04 -19.95
N ILE A 291 -9.34 -8.05 -19.09
CA ILE A 291 -8.22 -7.21 -18.67
C ILE A 291 -7.61 -7.84 -17.43
N ASP A 292 -6.35 -8.25 -17.50
CA ASP A 292 -5.61 -8.81 -16.37
C ASP A 292 -5.14 -7.69 -15.42
N SER A 293 -6.06 -7.21 -14.61
CA SER A 293 -5.82 -6.18 -13.59
C SER A 293 -6.70 -6.44 -12.38
N TYR A 294 -6.17 -7.20 -11.42
CA TYR A 294 -6.87 -7.62 -10.20
C TYR A 294 -6.25 -7.08 -8.92
N VAL A 295 -5.39 -6.10 -9.02
CA VAL A 295 -4.72 -5.48 -7.88
C VAL A 295 -5.73 -4.71 -7.06
N GLY A 296 -5.91 -5.13 -5.81
CA GLY A 296 -6.67 -4.40 -4.80
C GLY A 296 -5.75 -3.72 -3.81
N THR A 297 -6.29 -3.16 -2.74
CA THR A 297 -5.49 -2.57 -1.68
C THR A 297 -5.66 -3.37 -0.40
N TRP A 298 -4.65 -4.15 -0.02
CA TRP A 298 -4.62 -4.72 1.31
C TRP A 298 -4.13 -3.69 2.33
N ARG A 299 -4.62 -3.83 3.56
CA ARG A 299 -4.19 -3.06 4.72
C ARG A 299 -3.84 -4.04 5.83
N GLY A 300 -2.64 -3.92 6.34
CA GLY A 300 -2.14 -4.78 7.41
C GLY A 300 -1.32 -4.01 8.42
N ILE A 301 -1.14 -4.60 9.59
CA ILE A 301 -0.34 -4.03 10.67
C ILE A 301 1.07 -4.60 10.61
N PHE A 302 2.03 -3.70 10.76
CA PHE A 302 3.47 -3.97 10.81
C PHE A 302 4.07 -3.41 12.08
N CYS A 303 5.22 -3.95 12.46
CA CYS A 303 6.08 -3.38 13.49
C CYS A 303 7.53 -3.39 13.00
N ARG A 304 8.41 -2.69 13.71
CA ARG A 304 9.84 -2.80 13.47
C ARG A 304 10.33 -4.25 13.66
N LYS A 305 11.33 -4.63 12.89
CA LYS A 305 11.91 -5.99 12.91
C LYS A 305 12.30 -6.44 14.32
N ASP A 306 12.93 -5.54 15.07
CA ASP A 306 13.47 -5.79 16.42
C ASP A 306 12.42 -5.72 17.55
N THR A 307 11.14 -5.53 17.23
CA THR A 307 10.06 -5.53 18.23
C THR A 307 10.02 -6.89 18.95
N PRO A 308 9.91 -6.96 20.29
CA PRO A 308 9.85 -8.21 21.03
C PRO A 308 8.75 -9.14 20.53
N ASP A 309 9.07 -10.44 20.36
CA ASP A 309 8.09 -11.41 19.83
C ASP A 309 6.85 -11.54 20.70
N ALA A 310 7.00 -11.49 22.01
CA ALA A 310 5.86 -11.51 22.93
C ALA A 310 4.88 -10.36 22.70
N ALA A 311 5.39 -9.13 22.42
CA ALA A 311 4.54 -7.98 22.08
C ALA A 311 3.83 -8.17 20.74
N VAL A 312 4.56 -8.70 19.74
CA VAL A 312 3.99 -8.95 18.39
C VAL A 312 2.91 -10.03 18.44
N ASN A 313 3.16 -11.13 19.14
CA ASN A 313 2.20 -12.22 19.30
C ASN A 313 0.94 -11.75 20.08
N SER A 314 1.13 -10.98 21.15
CA SER A 314 0.02 -10.41 21.92
C SER A 314 -0.82 -9.43 21.05
N MET A 315 -0.17 -8.58 20.25
CA MET A 315 -0.87 -7.69 19.30
C MET A 315 -1.60 -8.48 18.22
N ALA A 316 -0.97 -9.51 17.64
CA ALA A 316 -1.60 -10.36 16.63
C ALA A 316 -2.85 -11.06 17.17
N ALA A 317 -2.79 -11.58 18.38
CA ALA A 317 -3.93 -12.19 19.05
C ALA A 317 -5.07 -11.18 19.30
N ALA A 318 -4.74 -9.98 19.75
CA ALA A 318 -5.72 -8.90 19.96
C ALA A 318 -6.35 -8.44 18.63
N LEU A 319 -5.56 -8.31 17.55
CA LEU A 319 -6.05 -7.97 16.21
C LEU A 319 -6.99 -9.07 15.68
N LYS A 320 -6.66 -10.35 15.90
CA LYS A 320 -7.54 -11.46 15.48
C LYS A 320 -8.87 -11.43 16.21
N LYS A 321 -8.86 -11.26 17.53
CA LYS A 321 -10.10 -11.11 18.33
C LYS A 321 -10.90 -9.89 17.90
N ALA A 322 -10.23 -8.77 17.65
CA ALA A 322 -10.88 -7.56 17.17
C ALA A 322 -11.51 -7.76 15.79
N TRP A 323 -10.80 -8.43 14.90
CA TRP A 323 -11.29 -8.77 13.55
C TRP A 323 -12.51 -9.69 13.60
N ASP A 324 -12.52 -10.70 14.49
CA ASP A 324 -13.62 -11.66 14.65
C ASP A 324 -14.83 -11.06 15.40
N SER A 325 -14.69 -9.88 15.99
CA SER A 325 -15.78 -9.26 16.76
C SER A 325 -16.98 -8.94 15.86
N PRO A 326 -18.22 -9.08 16.38
CA PRO A 326 -19.43 -8.73 15.62
C PRO A 326 -19.41 -7.31 15.07
N ASP A 327 -18.93 -6.36 15.85
CA ASP A 327 -18.89 -4.94 15.48
C ASP A 327 -17.96 -4.69 14.28
N TYR A 328 -16.78 -5.34 14.27
CA TYR A 328 -15.85 -5.19 13.14
C TYR A 328 -16.31 -5.98 11.92
N GLN A 329 -16.91 -7.15 12.09
CA GLN A 329 -17.53 -7.91 11.00
C GLN A 329 -18.68 -7.16 10.34
N GLU A 330 -19.49 -6.43 11.11
CA GLU A 330 -20.50 -5.54 10.55
C GLU A 330 -19.89 -4.39 9.75
N PHE A 331 -18.81 -3.78 10.27
CA PHE A 331 -18.03 -2.78 9.53
C PHE A 331 -17.51 -3.35 8.20
N LEU A 332 -16.86 -4.52 8.21
CA LEU A 332 -16.32 -5.15 7.00
C LEU A 332 -17.40 -5.39 5.95
N LYS A 333 -18.57 -5.86 6.36
CA LYS A 333 -19.72 -6.05 5.49
C LYS A 333 -20.22 -4.72 4.90
N ASN A 334 -20.37 -3.71 5.76
CA ASN A 334 -20.86 -2.40 5.35
C ASN A 334 -19.88 -1.66 4.43
N ALA A 335 -18.58 -1.91 4.57
CA ALA A 335 -17.53 -1.34 3.75
C ALA A 335 -17.19 -2.18 2.49
N SER A 336 -17.93 -3.27 2.21
CA SER A 336 -17.71 -4.15 1.05
C SER A 336 -16.35 -4.86 1.03
N TYR A 337 -15.75 -5.09 2.21
CA TYR A 337 -14.48 -5.82 2.32
C TYR A 337 -14.63 -7.35 2.23
N LEU A 338 -15.86 -7.87 2.31
CA LEU A 338 -16.10 -9.31 2.27
C LEU A 338 -16.14 -9.90 0.85
N ASP A 339 -16.04 -9.08 -0.17
CA ASP A 339 -15.94 -9.52 -1.57
C ASP A 339 -14.55 -10.12 -1.91
N ARG A 340 -13.58 -10.00 -0.99
CA ARG A 340 -12.24 -10.57 -1.12
C ARG A 340 -11.75 -11.03 0.26
N GLU A 341 -10.89 -12.07 0.31
CA GLU A 341 -10.32 -12.56 1.57
C GLU A 341 -9.49 -11.47 2.27
N GLY A 342 -9.96 -11.02 3.44
CA GLY A 342 -9.40 -9.89 4.18
C GLY A 342 -8.28 -10.30 5.11
N TYR A 343 -8.59 -11.13 6.12
CA TYR A 343 -7.65 -11.48 7.18
C TYR A 343 -6.56 -12.45 6.71
N ALA A 344 -5.35 -12.23 7.21
CA ALA A 344 -4.29 -13.23 7.21
C ALA A 344 -3.41 -13.04 8.45
N ASP A 345 -2.95 -14.13 9.04
CA ASP A 345 -1.94 -14.08 10.09
C ASP A 345 -0.58 -13.61 9.56
N ALA A 346 0.40 -13.46 10.45
CA ALA A 346 1.72 -12.95 10.07
C ALA A 346 2.42 -13.84 9.02
N ALA A 347 2.26 -15.16 9.11
CA ALA A 347 2.96 -16.10 8.24
C ALA A 347 2.38 -16.09 6.81
N ASP A 348 1.06 -16.13 6.68
CA ASP A 348 0.38 -16.07 5.37
C ASP A 348 0.49 -14.67 4.78
N PHE A 349 0.44 -13.63 5.61
CA PHE A 349 0.67 -12.28 5.15
C PHE A 349 2.10 -12.05 4.64
N GLN A 350 3.11 -12.65 5.30
CA GLN A 350 4.50 -12.59 4.81
C GLN A 350 4.66 -13.28 3.44
N LYS A 351 4.00 -14.42 3.21
CA LYS A 351 4.00 -15.09 1.90
C LYS A 351 3.42 -14.21 0.80
N LEU A 352 2.30 -13.52 1.10
CA LEU A 352 1.72 -12.56 0.17
C LEU A 352 2.69 -11.44 -0.16
N ILE A 353 3.29 -10.82 0.87
CA ILE A 353 4.28 -9.74 0.71
C ILE A 353 5.45 -10.21 -0.16
N ASP A 354 6.02 -11.38 0.13
CA ASP A 354 7.15 -11.91 -0.63
C ASP A 354 6.81 -12.15 -2.10
N SER A 355 5.61 -12.67 -2.39
CA SER A 355 5.14 -12.86 -3.75
C SER A 355 4.92 -11.53 -4.49
N GLU A 356 4.40 -10.51 -3.79
CA GLU A 356 4.18 -9.19 -4.37
C GLU A 356 5.48 -8.42 -4.62
N TYR A 357 6.53 -8.61 -3.80
CA TYR A 357 7.85 -8.06 -4.12
C TYR A 357 8.36 -8.56 -5.47
N VAL A 358 8.19 -9.84 -5.78
CA VAL A 358 8.59 -10.41 -7.08
C VAL A 358 7.74 -9.82 -8.21
N THR A 359 6.42 -9.87 -8.04
CA THR A 359 5.48 -9.40 -9.07
C THR A 359 5.65 -7.91 -9.38
N PHE A 360 5.78 -7.08 -8.35
CA PHE A 360 5.94 -5.64 -8.54
C PHE A 360 7.33 -5.26 -9.05
N GLU A 361 8.37 -6.01 -8.69
CA GLU A 361 9.70 -5.81 -9.26
C GLU A 361 9.69 -6.07 -10.78
N GLU A 362 9.11 -7.19 -11.21
CA GLU A 362 8.94 -7.51 -12.63
C GLU A 362 8.13 -6.43 -13.36
N TYR A 363 7.02 -5.99 -12.76
CA TYR A 363 6.19 -4.92 -13.30
C TYR A 363 6.98 -3.61 -13.46
N LEU A 364 7.67 -3.16 -12.40
CA LEU A 364 8.42 -1.90 -12.40
C LEU A 364 9.57 -1.92 -13.41
N LYS A 365 10.26 -3.07 -13.57
CA LYS A 365 11.27 -3.27 -14.61
C LYS A 365 10.65 -3.20 -16.02
N GLY A 366 9.53 -3.90 -16.22
CA GLY A 366 8.81 -3.88 -17.51
C GLY A 366 8.29 -2.49 -17.90
N ALA A 367 7.91 -1.68 -16.91
CA ALA A 367 7.48 -0.30 -17.07
C ALA A 367 8.65 0.71 -17.17
N GLY A 368 9.91 0.26 -17.00
CA GLY A 368 11.09 1.13 -17.02
C GLY A 368 11.22 2.07 -15.83
N LEU A 369 10.50 1.79 -14.72
CA LEU A 369 10.48 2.60 -13.51
C LEU A 369 11.64 2.26 -12.55
N ILE A 370 12.21 1.06 -12.66
CA ILE A 370 13.45 0.61 -12.01
C ILE A 370 14.33 -0.14 -13.00
N LYS A 371 15.61 -0.35 -12.64
CA LYS A 371 16.61 -1.05 -13.48
C LYS A 371 16.59 -2.55 -13.23
#